data_84a3008fadbc12009f6c8c77da7b4889
#
_entry.id   84a3008fadbc12009f6c8c77da7b4889
#
_cell.length_a   1.000
_cell.length_b   1.000
_cell.length_c   1.000
_cell.angle_alpha   90.00
_cell.angle_beta   90.00
_cell.angle_gamma   90.00
#
_symmetry.space_group_name_H-M   'P 1'
#
loop_
_entity.id
_entity.type
_entity.pdbx_description
1 polymer ?
#
loop_
_entity_poly.entity_id
_entity_poly.type
_entity_poly.pdbx_seq_one_letter_code
_entity_poly.pdbx_strand_id
1 'polypeptide(L)'
;MKKTLSLILTALTLLTFLLSSQLCFADWTPIYDDEDTFYFIDLSTKNQAQRPRINVLRDFKTPKPSGDQSAKLLYEADCEKNLIRLMSGIYLKKKMGTGEVSGMINSNGWMNPQSRPVLEKIHTALCSTP
;
A
#
# COMPACT_ATOMS: atom_id res chain seq x y z
N MET A 1 0.60 -49.60 20.40
CA MET A 1 1.77 -48.76 20.04
C MET A 1 1.71 -48.18 18.62
N LYS A 2 1.44 -48.97 17.60
CA LYS A 2 1.37 -48.44 16.22
C LYS A 2 0.25 -47.39 15.99
N LYS A 3 -0.91 -47.54 16.62
CA LYS A 3 -2.04 -46.60 16.51
C LYS A 3 -1.79 -45.27 17.22
N THR A 4 -1.12 -45.27 18.35
CA THR A 4 -0.76 -44.05 19.10
C THR A 4 0.33 -43.24 18.40
N LEU A 5 1.31 -43.91 17.80
CA LEU A 5 2.39 -43.28 17.03
C LEU A 5 1.82 -42.60 15.75
N SER A 6 0.86 -43.25 15.08
CA SER A 6 0.16 -42.69 13.90
C SER A 6 -0.67 -41.45 14.26
N LEU A 7 -1.35 -41.44 15.38
CA LEU A 7 -2.13 -40.28 15.88
C LEU A 7 -1.25 -39.08 16.25
N ILE A 8 -0.07 -39.33 16.83
CA ILE A 8 0.90 -38.27 17.17
C ILE A 8 1.51 -37.69 15.90
N LEU A 9 1.82 -38.50 14.90
CA LEU A 9 2.36 -38.06 13.64
C LEU A 9 1.36 -37.19 12.84
N THR A 10 0.09 -37.58 12.81
CA THR A 10 -0.97 -36.81 12.15
C THR A 10 -1.29 -35.51 12.89
N ALA A 11 -1.24 -35.48 14.22
CA ALA A 11 -1.42 -34.28 15.00
C ALA A 11 -0.24 -33.29 14.80
N LEU A 12 0.98 -33.79 14.67
CA LEU A 12 2.17 -32.96 14.44
C LEU A 12 2.16 -32.34 13.03
N THR A 13 1.71 -33.08 12.00
CA THR A 13 1.58 -32.55 10.64
C THR A 13 0.45 -31.52 10.52
N LEU A 14 -0.64 -31.67 11.26
CA LEU A 14 -1.73 -30.68 11.30
C LEU A 14 -1.27 -29.38 11.97
N LEU A 15 -0.48 -29.48 13.03
CA LEU A 15 0.04 -28.32 13.76
C LEU A 15 1.03 -27.50 12.92
N THR A 16 1.85 -28.15 12.10
CA THR A 16 2.78 -27.43 11.19
C THR A 16 2.06 -26.72 10.06
N PHE A 17 0.90 -27.20 9.62
CA PHE A 17 0.11 -26.54 8.58
C PHE A 17 -0.60 -25.26 9.09
N LEU A 18 -0.91 -25.20 10.38
CA LEU A 18 -1.55 -24.03 11.01
C LEU A 18 -0.57 -22.86 11.28
N LEU A 19 0.75 -23.13 11.33
CA LEU A 19 1.77 -22.09 11.55
C LEU A 19 2.22 -21.37 10.28
N SER A 20 1.79 -21.80 9.11
CA SER A 20 2.23 -21.24 7.82
C SER A 20 1.29 -20.16 7.25
N SER A 21 0.28 -19.72 7.98
CA SER A 21 -0.48 -18.51 7.61
C SER A 21 0.38 -17.27 7.89
N GLN A 22 1.35 -17.01 7.03
CA GLN A 22 2.05 -15.75 6.99
C GLN A 22 1.04 -14.70 6.54
N LEU A 23 0.57 -13.92 7.48
CA LEU A 23 -0.19 -12.70 7.20
C LEU A 23 0.73 -11.79 6.40
N CYS A 24 0.49 -11.73 5.10
CA CYS A 24 1.19 -10.80 4.22
C CYS A 24 0.63 -9.39 4.52
N PHE A 25 1.20 -8.73 5.54
CA PHE A 25 0.94 -7.32 5.77
C PHE A 25 1.75 -6.51 4.75
N ALA A 26 1.09 -5.54 4.12
CA ALA A 26 1.81 -4.53 3.35
C ALA A 26 2.77 -3.79 4.30
N ASP A 27 4.02 -3.64 3.88
CA ASP A 27 5.05 -2.95 4.65
C ASP A 27 4.99 -1.45 4.35
N TRP A 28 4.09 -0.76 5.06
CA TRP A 28 3.86 0.67 4.88
C TRP A 28 4.95 1.51 5.54
N THR A 29 5.74 2.19 4.73
CA THR A 29 6.79 3.12 5.17
C THR A 29 6.23 4.56 5.18
N PRO A 30 6.26 5.28 6.31
CA PRO A 30 5.79 6.66 6.37
C PRO A 30 6.71 7.58 5.57
N ILE A 31 6.11 8.50 4.78
CA ILE A 31 6.88 9.44 3.95
C ILE A 31 6.49 10.90 4.15
N TYR A 32 5.26 11.16 4.57
CA TYR A 32 4.76 12.52 4.74
C TYR A 32 3.57 12.55 5.70
N ASP A 33 3.38 13.70 6.32
CA ASP A 33 2.32 13.97 7.28
C ASP A 33 1.85 15.41 7.10
N ASP A 34 0.56 15.60 6.87
CA ASP A 34 -0.08 16.92 6.88
C ASP A 34 -1.17 17.00 7.97
N GLU A 35 -1.93 18.09 8.01
CA GLU A 35 -2.96 18.29 9.05
C GLU A 35 -4.00 17.17 9.09
N ASP A 36 -4.36 16.62 7.93
CA ASP A 36 -5.51 15.72 7.76
C ASP A 36 -5.13 14.27 7.52
N THR A 37 -3.89 14.00 7.07
CA THR A 37 -3.53 12.70 6.49
C THR A 37 -2.11 12.30 6.80
N PHE A 38 -1.92 11.03 7.17
CA PHE A 38 -0.64 10.34 7.12
C PHE A 38 -0.47 9.67 5.75
N TYR A 39 0.72 9.79 5.17
CA TYR A 39 1.06 9.18 3.89
C TYR A 39 2.15 8.14 4.05
N PHE A 40 1.92 6.99 3.44
CA PHE A 40 2.85 5.86 3.44
C PHE A 40 3.06 5.35 2.03
N ILE A 41 4.20 4.72 1.79
CA ILE A 41 4.48 3.98 0.56
C ILE A 41 4.77 2.53 0.88
N ASP A 42 4.46 1.65 -0.06
CA ASP A 42 4.88 0.26 -0.02
C ASP A 42 6.03 0.04 -1.02
N LEU A 43 7.26 0.08 -0.51
CA LEU A 43 8.47 -0.07 -1.32
C LEU A 43 8.54 -1.42 -2.04
N SER A 44 7.87 -2.45 -1.51
CA SER A 44 7.82 -3.77 -2.15
C SER A 44 7.05 -3.76 -3.46
N THR A 45 6.16 -2.78 -3.65
CA THR A 45 5.35 -2.62 -4.87
C THR A 45 6.03 -1.78 -5.95
N LYS A 46 7.17 -1.14 -5.63
CA LYS A 46 7.94 -0.36 -6.61
C LYS A 46 8.49 -1.28 -7.70
N ASN A 47 8.10 -1.03 -8.95
CA ASN A 47 8.68 -1.74 -10.08
C ASN A 47 9.87 -0.99 -10.69
N GLN A 48 10.73 -1.70 -11.44
CA GLN A 48 11.94 -1.18 -12.10
C GLN A 48 11.66 -0.78 -13.56
N ALA A 49 10.42 -0.46 -13.90
CA ALA A 49 10.04 -0.08 -15.25
C ALA A 49 10.59 1.31 -15.63
N GLN A 50 10.60 1.63 -16.92
CA GLN A 50 10.94 2.97 -17.43
C GLN A 50 10.04 4.07 -16.81
N ARG A 51 8.78 3.72 -16.53
CA ARG A 51 7.86 4.52 -15.73
C ARG A 51 7.52 3.75 -14.45
N PRO A 52 8.27 3.96 -13.38
CA PRO A 52 8.07 3.20 -12.16
C PRO A 52 6.73 3.56 -11.49
N ARG A 53 6.17 2.56 -10.82
CA ARG A 53 4.89 2.66 -10.10
C ARG A 53 5.09 2.23 -8.66
N ILE A 54 4.27 2.79 -7.76
CA ILE A 54 4.28 2.46 -6.34
C ILE A 54 2.89 2.60 -5.74
N ASN A 55 2.56 1.74 -4.80
CA ASN A 55 1.37 1.91 -3.97
C ASN A 55 1.61 2.92 -2.86
N VAL A 56 0.64 3.80 -2.68
CA VAL A 56 0.62 4.84 -1.65
C VAL A 56 -0.63 4.66 -0.82
N LEU A 57 -0.49 4.74 0.50
CA LEU A 57 -1.58 4.75 1.44
C LEU A 57 -1.78 6.17 1.96
N ARG A 58 -3.03 6.62 1.97
CA ARG A 58 -3.49 7.79 2.71
C ARG A 58 -4.30 7.30 3.90
N ASP A 59 -3.84 7.56 5.09
CA ASP A 59 -4.56 7.25 6.32
C ASP A 59 -5.08 8.55 6.94
N PHE A 60 -6.40 8.74 6.91
CA PHE A 60 -7.02 10.00 7.33
C PHE A 60 -7.03 10.09 8.85
N LYS A 61 -6.54 11.19 9.41
CA LYS A 61 -6.51 11.43 10.87
C LYS A 61 -7.92 11.48 11.45
N THR A 62 -8.86 11.99 10.67
CA THR A 62 -10.30 12.02 10.99
C THR A 62 -11.07 11.38 9.83
N PRO A 63 -12.09 10.57 10.10
CA PRO A 63 -12.93 10.01 9.03
C PRO A 63 -13.49 11.11 8.13
N LYS A 64 -13.55 10.87 6.83
CA LYS A 64 -14.21 11.76 5.87
C LYS A 64 -15.72 11.79 6.15
N PRO A 65 -16.46 12.82 5.69
CA PRO A 65 -17.93 12.86 5.81
C PRO A 65 -18.63 11.62 5.25
N SER A 66 -18.04 10.99 4.23
CA SER A 66 -18.48 9.71 3.66
C SER A 66 -18.27 8.50 4.59
N GLY A 67 -17.53 8.65 5.69
CA GLY A 67 -17.13 7.60 6.62
C GLY A 67 -15.84 6.87 6.22
N ASP A 68 -15.18 7.28 5.14
CA ASP A 68 -13.92 6.68 4.71
C ASP A 68 -12.79 7.08 5.64
N GLN A 69 -11.94 6.10 6.00
CA GLN A 69 -10.83 6.31 6.94
C GLN A 69 -9.46 6.18 6.28
N SER A 70 -9.39 5.61 5.10
CA SER A 70 -8.15 5.51 4.33
C SER A 70 -8.40 5.41 2.83
N ALA A 71 -7.33 5.54 2.04
CA ALA A 71 -7.33 5.30 0.60
C ALA A 71 -6.03 4.65 0.16
N LYS A 72 -6.11 3.70 -0.76
CA LYS A 72 -4.96 3.12 -1.46
C LYS A 72 -4.89 3.70 -2.86
N LEU A 73 -3.71 4.14 -3.25
CA LEU A 73 -3.47 4.85 -4.50
C LEU A 73 -2.32 4.19 -5.25
N LEU A 74 -2.40 4.16 -6.57
CA LEU A 74 -1.30 3.74 -7.44
C LEU A 74 -0.77 4.98 -8.17
N TYR A 75 0.49 5.33 -7.93
CA TYR A 75 1.18 6.40 -8.62
C TYR A 75 2.17 5.87 -9.64
N GLU A 76 2.37 6.64 -10.71
CA GLU A 76 3.38 6.42 -11.75
C GLU A 76 4.20 7.69 -11.94
N ALA A 77 5.51 7.55 -12.11
CA ALA A 77 6.39 8.66 -12.42
C ALA A 77 6.99 8.53 -13.82
N ASP A 78 7.22 9.67 -14.46
CA ASP A 78 8.10 9.81 -15.59
C ASP A 78 9.35 10.55 -15.10
N CYS A 79 10.42 9.80 -14.80
CA CYS A 79 11.63 10.35 -14.17
C CYS A 79 12.42 11.23 -15.12
N GLU A 80 12.37 10.96 -16.44
CA GLU A 80 13.06 11.76 -17.45
C GLU A 80 12.40 13.14 -17.60
N LYS A 81 11.07 13.18 -17.59
CA LYS A 81 10.30 14.41 -17.74
C LYS A 81 10.01 15.12 -16.44
N ASN A 82 10.39 14.52 -15.30
CA ASN A 82 10.09 15.03 -13.96
C ASN A 82 8.58 15.25 -13.76
N LEU A 83 7.79 14.21 -14.03
CA LEU A 83 6.33 14.21 -13.90
C LEU A 83 5.84 13.04 -13.04
N ILE A 84 4.68 13.22 -12.42
CA ILE A 84 3.98 12.19 -11.64
C ILE A 84 2.49 12.21 -11.96
N ARG A 85 1.83 11.04 -11.89
CA ARG A 85 0.38 10.97 -12.01
C ARG A 85 -0.20 9.90 -11.09
N LEU A 86 -1.43 10.13 -10.66
CA LEU A 86 -2.27 9.11 -10.05
C LEU A 86 -2.87 8.25 -11.16
N MET A 87 -2.66 6.93 -11.08
CA MET A 87 -3.22 5.96 -12.03
C MET A 87 -4.63 5.54 -11.64
N SER A 88 -4.79 5.19 -10.39
CA SER A 88 -6.05 4.70 -9.81
C SER A 88 -5.98 4.73 -8.30
N GLY A 89 -7.13 4.57 -7.67
CA GLY A 89 -7.20 4.42 -6.22
C GLY A 89 -8.56 3.91 -5.76
N ILE A 90 -8.62 3.54 -4.49
CA ILE A 90 -9.84 3.13 -3.80
C ILE A 90 -9.92 3.78 -2.43
N TYR A 91 -11.14 4.14 -2.01
CA TYR A 91 -11.45 4.52 -0.63
C TYR A 91 -11.83 3.29 0.19
N LEU A 92 -11.48 3.30 1.46
CA LEU A 92 -11.68 2.20 2.40
C LEU A 92 -12.30 2.69 3.70
N LYS A 93 -13.19 1.89 4.28
CA LYS A 93 -13.97 2.25 5.46
C LYS A 93 -13.16 2.22 6.76
N LYS A 94 -12.04 1.52 6.80
CA LYS A 94 -11.18 1.41 7.98
C LYS A 94 -9.81 2.05 7.75
N LYS A 95 -9.07 2.19 8.85
CA LYS A 95 -7.70 2.71 8.88
C LYS A 95 -6.71 1.82 8.14
N MET A 96 -5.59 2.40 7.74
CA MET A 96 -4.43 1.69 7.21
C MET A 96 -4.73 0.81 5.99
N GLY A 97 -5.64 1.24 5.13
CA GLY A 97 -5.98 0.54 3.90
C GLY A 97 -6.72 -0.78 4.11
N THR A 98 -7.53 -0.85 5.15
CA THR A 98 -8.32 -2.03 5.50
C THR A 98 -9.83 -1.75 5.41
N GLY A 99 -10.63 -2.79 5.55
CA GLY A 99 -12.08 -2.70 5.53
C GLY A 99 -12.65 -2.74 4.11
N GLU A 100 -13.93 -2.43 4.04
CA GLU A 100 -14.72 -2.46 2.81
C GLU A 100 -14.33 -1.32 1.86
N VAL A 101 -14.25 -1.60 0.56
CA VAL A 101 -14.08 -0.60 -0.49
C VAL A 101 -15.38 0.17 -0.66
N SER A 102 -15.33 1.49 -0.54
CA SER A 102 -16.50 2.36 -0.63
C SER A 102 -16.56 3.21 -1.89
N GLY A 103 -15.48 3.31 -2.62
CA GLY A 103 -15.45 4.11 -3.84
C GLY A 103 -14.13 3.97 -4.58
N MET A 104 -14.13 4.44 -5.82
CA MET A 104 -12.95 4.46 -6.69
C MET A 104 -12.46 5.89 -6.89
N ILE A 105 -11.15 6.03 -7.04
CA ILE A 105 -10.49 7.29 -7.37
C ILE A 105 -9.95 7.17 -8.79
N ASN A 106 -10.42 8.05 -9.67
CA ASN A 106 -10.01 8.06 -11.07
C ASN A 106 -8.59 8.63 -11.23
N SER A 107 -7.95 8.25 -12.32
CA SER A 107 -6.65 8.79 -12.71
C SER A 107 -6.70 10.29 -12.96
N ASN A 108 -5.59 10.95 -12.68
CA ASN A 108 -5.36 12.34 -13.11
C ASN A 108 -4.37 12.37 -14.27
N GLY A 109 -4.24 13.55 -14.90
CA GLY A 109 -3.17 13.83 -15.84
C GLY A 109 -1.81 13.95 -15.16
N TRP A 110 -0.77 14.09 -15.97
CA TRP A 110 0.59 14.36 -15.50
C TRP A 110 0.67 15.69 -14.79
N MET A 111 1.36 15.69 -13.65
CA MET A 111 1.53 16.84 -12.76
C MET A 111 3.00 17.07 -12.46
N ASN A 112 3.34 18.32 -12.15
CA ASN A 112 4.64 18.65 -11.60
C ASN A 112 4.72 18.11 -10.15
N PRO A 113 5.72 17.28 -9.80
CA PRO A 113 5.89 16.77 -8.43
C PRO A 113 6.02 17.90 -7.40
N GLN A 114 6.61 19.01 -7.76
CA GLN A 114 6.82 20.16 -6.87
C GLN A 114 5.55 20.95 -6.58
N SER A 115 4.43 20.65 -7.26
CA SER A 115 3.15 21.32 -7.00
C SER A 115 2.60 21.04 -5.61
N ARG A 116 3.00 19.93 -4.97
CA ARG A 116 2.61 19.55 -3.61
C ARG A 116 3.75 18.78 -2.93
N PRO A 117 4.08 19.07 -1.65
CA PRO A 117 5.18 18.41 -0.95
C PRO A 117 5.08 16.87 -0.94
N VAL A 118 3.89 16.31 -0.77
CA VAL A 118 3.69 14.85 -0.79
C VAL A 118 4.00 14.25 -2.15
N LEU A 119 3.66 14.92 -3.25
CA LEU A 119 3.96 14.42 -4.61
C LEU A 119 5.47 14.41 -4.87
N GLU A 120 6.19 15.40 -4.38
CA GLU A 120 7.65 15.43 -4.45
C GLU A 120 8.29 14.24 -3.70
N LYS A 121 7.77 13.91 -2.50
CA LYS A 121 8.22 12.75 -1.74
C LYS A 121 7.97 11.43 -2.46
N ILE A 122 6.78 11.26 -3.03
CA ILE A 122 6.41 10.06 -3.80
C ILE A 122 7.28 9.96 -5.06
N HIS A 123 7.46 11.05 -5.80
CA HIS A 123 8.30 11.10 -7.00
C HIS A 123 9.76 10.76 -6.69
N THR A 124 10.31 11.30 -5.61
CA THR A 124 11.67 10.99 -5.15
C THR A 124 11.81 9.50 -4.84
N ALA A 125 10.84 8.91 -4.15
CA ALA A 125 10.84 7.46 -3.86
C ALA A 125 10.77 6.61 -5.13
N LEU A 126 10.02 7.06 -6.16
CA LEU A 126 9.91 6.37 -7.44
C LEU A 126 11.17 6.49 -8.29
N CYS A 127 11.78 7.66 -8.33
CA CYS A 127 12.88 7.97 -9.26
C CYS A 127 14.27 7.83 -8.65
N SER A 128 14.38 7.61 -7.33
CA SER A 128 15.65 7.25 -6.72
C SER A 128 16.07 5.85 -7.14
N THR A 129 17.32 5.70 -7.54
CA THR A 129 17.93 4.38 -7.75
C THR A 129 18.00 3.61 -6.43
N PRO A 130 17.77 2.31 -6.45
CA PRO A 130 17.94 1.48 -5.24
C PRO A 130 19.39 1.42 -4.77
#